data_becb051156d9e251d83c3e68a1bd92f0
#
_entry.id   becb051156d9e251d83c3e68a1bd92f0
#
_cell.length_a   1.000
_cell.length_b   1.000
_cell.length_c   1.000
_cell.angle_alpha   90.00
_cell.angle_beta   90.00
_cell.angle_gamma   90.00
#
_symmetry.space_group_name_H-M   'P 1'
#
loop_
_entity.id
_entity.type
_entity.pdbx_description
1 polymer ?
#
loop_
_entity_poly.entity_id
_entity_poly.type
_entity_poly.pdbx_seq_one_letter_code
_entity_poly.pdbx_strand_id
1 'polypeptide(L)'
;WSPDGRWLTYSINRDRNTRHIIIWDSKENQLHIVSKPVLYDANPVFDPEGKYLYFVSVRNLNPLRDSIQFDFIYPNSYKPYLIPLKKDMRSPFIQEPKPFEAKPETPKKEEKKEQEEEVKPVEIDFDGICDRVIEFPVQFGIYGGLSAIKDRLFYVNMPLENRTEEETKFDLMCYDLNKLESWTYAKDIIDYHICQDGSAILIRQKDKLRVISAKLEPKAELPTEIAPGKKSGYIDLNRFSVEIVPLYEWQQMFKEAWRLQTQHYWVEDMAGIDWQKVFDRYYPLVERCACRSDFSDLMWEMQGELGTSHCYEFGGDYRQSPNYKIGKLGIDYRYNARKKGYEIVRILKGDHWLSENRSPFMNPGMNVSEGWIIKAVNGIPVTKTTPPERLTLNLAGQQVQLSVTSPNGKEEKVVTLPTMKDETQARYRDWVESNREYVHNASKGKLGYLHLPDMQKDGLIEFHRYFLAEVDHEGLVIDVRSNGGGSVSGLLLQKLARKRIGYDKTRWWDANPYMDNAPMGPMVCITDEHAGSDGDI
;
A
#
# COMPACT_ATOMS: atom_id res chain seq x y z
N TRP A 1 22.31 -13.36 -13.34
CA TRP A 1 23.49 -14.04 -13.89
C TRP A 1 24.78 -13.35 -13.49
N SER A 2 25.85 -14.13 -13.34
CA SER A 2 27.21 -13.58 -13.23
C SER A 2 27.63 -12.90 -14.53
N PRO A 3 28.62 -11.97 -14.50
CA PRO A 3 29.07 -11.27 -15.69
C PRO A 3 29.55 -12.19 -16.82
N ASP A 4 30.15 -13.34 -16.48
CA ASP A 4 30.62 -14.36 -17.43
C ASP A 4 29.54 -15.35 -17.90
N GLY A 5 28.30 -15.22 -17.41
CA GLY A 5 27.17 -16.05 -17.77
C GLY A 5 27.18 -17.50 -17.26
N ARG A 6 28.15 -17.85 -16.38
CA ARG A 6 28.25 -19.21 -15.84
C ARG A 6 27.29 -19.45 -14.66
N TRP A 7 27.19 -18.48 -13.75
CA TRP A 7 26.50 -18.63 -12.48
C TRP A 7 25.16 -17.90 -12.47
N LEU A 8 24.09 -18.56 -12.02
CA LEU A 8 22.79 -17.94 -11.77
C LEU A 8 22.54 -17.89 -10.27
N THR A 9 22.22 -16.71 -9.74
CA THR A 9 21.83 -16.55 -8.33
C THR A 9 20.35 -16.23 -8.20
N TYR A 10 19.72 -16.78 -7.19
CA TYR A 10 18.31 -16.52 -6.85
C TYR A 10 18.06 -16.81 -5.38
N SER A 11 16.95 -16.30 -4.87
CA SER A 11 16.47 -16.60 -3.53
C SER A 11 15.37 -17.65 -3.57
N ILE A 12 15.36 -18.58 -2.62
CA ILE A 12 14.36 -19.63 -2.49
C ILE A 12 13.84 -19.72 -1.07
N ASN A 13 12.55 -19.97 -0.91
CA ASN A 13 11.97 -20.26 0.39
C ASN A 13 12.39 -21.67 0.81
N ARG A 14 12.99 -21.79 1.98
CA ARG A 14 13.23 -23.09 2.61
C ARG A 14 11.96 -23.64 3.25
N ASP A 15 11.24 -22.75 3.88
CA ASP A 15 9.96 -22.98 4.53
C ASP A 15 9.11 -21.71 4.48
N ARG A 16 7.97 -21.69 5.18
CA ARG A 16 7.07 -20.54 5.21
C ARG A 16 7.73 -19.25 5.72
N ASN A 17 8.71 -19.34 6.60
CA ASN A 17 9.25 -18.21 7.36
C ASN A 17 10.68 -17.86 6.98
N THR A 18 11.38 -18.73 6.26
CA THR A 18 12.80 -18.54 5.97
C THR A 18 13.10 -18.62 4.48
N ARG A 19 13.97 -17.72 4.04
CA ARG A 19 14.45 -17.62 2.66
C ARG A 19 15.96 -17.51 2.65
N HIS A 20 16.61 -18.18 1.70
CA HIS A 20 18.06 -18.13 1.53
C HIS A 20 18.46 -18.00 0.07
N ILE A 21 19.73 -17.74 -0.18
CA ILE A 21 20.28 -17.50 -1.51
C ILE A 21 21.02 -18.75 -1.98
N ILE A 22 20.81 -19.07 -3.24
CA ILE A 22 21.46 -20.17 -3.96
C ILE A 22 22.22 -19.59 -5.16
N ILE A 23 23.33 -20.20 -5.49
CA ILE A 23 24.03 -20.05 -6.77
C ILE A 23 23.97 -21.39 -7.50
N TRP A 24 23.50 -21.37 -8.74
CA TRP A 24 23.49 -22.50 -9.65
C TRP A 24 24.66 -22.40 -10.63
N ASP A 25 25.48 -23.45 -10.72
CA ASP A 25 26.51 -23.61 -11.74
C ASP A 25 25.88 -24.21 -13.00
N SER A 26 25.79 -23.41 -14.07
CA SER A 26 25.19 -23.86 -15.33
C SER A 26 26.05 -24.89 -16.08
N LYS A 27 27.39 -24.97 -15.80
CA LYS A 27 28.26 -25.95 -16.42
C LYS A 27 28.23 -27.31 -15.73
N GLU A 28 28.28 -27.30 -14.40
CA GLU A 28 28.32 -28.55 -13.60
C GLU A 28 26.91 -28.99 -13.18
N ASN A 29 25.87 -28.19 -13.48
CA ASN A 29 24.48 -28.38 -13.04
C ASN A 29 24.36 -28.64 -11.54
N GLN A 30 25.11 -27.86 -10.74
CA GLN A 30 25.16 -28.01 -9.29
C GLN A 30 24.62 -26.76 -8.57
N LEU A 31 23.89 -26.99 -7.47
CA LEU A 31 23.35 -25.93 -6.61
C LEU A 31 24.25 -25.74 -5.39
N HIS A 32 24.56 -24.50 -5.06
CA HIS A 32 25.33 -24.13 -3.89
C HIS A 32 24.53 -23.15 -3.01
N ILE A 33 24.31 -23.52 -1.75
CA ILE A 33 23.72 -22.63 -0.75
C ILE A 33 24.79 -21.66 -0.30
N VAL A 34 24.52 -20.34 -0.45
CA VAL A 34 25.52 -19.29 -0.16
C VAL A 34 25.13 -18.36 0.98
N SER A 35 23.93 -18.52 1.52
CA SER A 35 23.54 -17.85 2.77
C SER A 35 22.84 -18.82 3.72
N LYS A 36 23.07 -18.66 5.02
CA LYS A 36 22.35 -19.42 6.05
C LYS A 36 20.90 -18.93 6.07
N PRO A 37 19.91 -19.86 6.07
CA PRO A 37 18.50 -19.44 6.20
C PRO A 37 18.29 -18.83 7.59
N VAL A 38 18.04 -17.51 7.62
CA VAL A 38 17.75 -16.77 8.86
C VAL A 38 16.27 -16.41 8.86
N LEU A 39 15.91 -15.20 8.46
CA LEU A 39 14.52 -14.80 8.27
C LEU A 39 14.24 -14.59 6.78
N TYR A 40 14.95 -13.65 6.17
CA TYR A 40 14.65 -13.26 4.81
C TYR A 40 15.89 -12.75 4.09
N ASP A 41 16.40 -13.55 3.17
CA ASP A 41 17.46 -13.17 2.24
C ASP A 41 16.87 -13.08 0.84
N ALA A 42 16.99 -11.94 0.15
CA ALA A 42 16.35 -11.70 -1.13
C ALA A 42 17.15 -10.80 -2.07
N ASN A 43 16.67 -10.70 -3.31
CA ASN A 43 17.23 -9.84 -4.37
C ASN A 43 18.74 -10.00 -4.57
N PRO A 44 19.28 -11.21 -4.76
CA PRO A 44 20.71 -11.37 -4.99
C PRO A 44 21.12 -10.82 -6.37
N VAL A 45 22.25 -10.10 -6.40
CA VAL A 45 22.83 -9.50 -7.62
C VAL A 45 24.33 -9.65 -7.60
N PHE A 46 24.91 -10.14 -8.69
CA PHE A 46 26.36 -10.18 -8.83
C PHE A 46 26.95 -8.78 -9.07
N ASP A 47 28.09 -8.54 -8.49
CA ASP A 47 28.97 -7.44 -8.86
C ASP A 47 29.41 -7.57 -10.32
N PRO A 48 29.41 -6.49 -11.13
CA PRO A 48 29.83 -6.55 -12.53
C PRO A 48 31.27 -7.00 -12.77
N GLU A 49 32.16 -6.84 -11.79
CA GLU A 49 33.54 -7.32 -11.84
C GLU A 49 33.71 -8.75 -11.26
N GLY A 50 32.61 -9.39 -10.82
CA GLY A 50 32.62 -10.74 -10.26
C GLY A 50 33.29 -10.85 -8.90
N LYS A 51 33.36 -9.77 -8.12
CA LYS A 51 34.02 -9.73 -6.81
C LYS A 51 33.07 -10.11 -5.68
N TYR A 52 31.82 -9.65 -5.75
CA TYR A 52 30.86 -9.75 -4.69
C TYR A 52 29.52 -10.31 -5.20
N LEU A 53 28.77 -10.87 -4.27
CA LEU A 53 27.34 -11.09 -4.41
C LEU A 53 26.61 -10.16 -3.43
N TYR A 54 25.77 -9.27 -3.91
CA TYR A 54 24.96 -8.36 -3.11
C TYR A 54 23.59 -8.97 -2.87
N PHE A 55 22.97 -8.72 -1.72
CA PHE A 55 21.62 -9.12 -1.40
C PHE A 55 21.02 -8.27 -0.29
N VAL A 56 19.71 -8.33 -0.12
CA VAL A 56 18.98 -7.71 1.00
C VAL A 56 18.63 -8.75 2.04
N SER A 57 18.76 -8.41 3.31
CA SER A 57 18.44 -9.34 4.39
C SER A 57 17.81 -8.66 5.60
N VAL A 58 17.00 -9.44 6.33
CA VAL A 58 16.53 -9.15 7.67
C VAL A 58 17.30 -10.05 8.63
N ARG A 59 18.51 -9.66 9.01
CA ARG A 59 19.39 -10.41 9.93
C ARG A 59 19.52 -9.74 11.28
N ASN A 60 19.55 -8.42 11.27
CA ASN A 60 19.62 -7.57 12.45
C ASN A 60 18.25 -6.92 12.66
N LEU A 61 17.59 -7.26 13.74
CA LEU A 61 16.30 -6.71 14.07
C LEU A 61 16.49 -5.35 14.76
N ASN A 62 15.70 -4.37 14.35
CA ASN A 62 15.69 -3.03 14.94
C ASN A 62 14.31 -2.75 15.56
N PRO A 63 14.05 -3.23 16.80
CA PRO A 63 12.77 -3.05 17.46
C PRO A 63 12.57 -1.61 17.88
N LEU A 64 11.39 -1.06 17.59
CA LEU A 64 10.92 0.22 18.10
C LEU A 64 9.73 -0.03 19.01
N ARG A 65 9.66 0.71 20.12
CA ARG A 65 8.52 0.62 21.03
C ARG A 65 7.37 1.47 20.53
N ASP A 66 6.22 0.85 20.41
CA ASP A 66 4.97 1.53 20.09
C ASP A 66 4.50 2.38 21.30
N SER A 67 3.94 3.56 21.03
CA SER A 67 3.55 4.54 22.06
C SER A 67 2.16 4.31 22.64
N ILE A 68 1.34 3.45 22.01
CA ILE A 68 -0.06 3.24 22.43
C ILE A 68 -0.18 1.99 23.31
N GLN A 69 0.39 0.88 22.86
CA GLN A 69 0.27 -0.42 23.54
C GLN A 69 1.55 -0.89 24.19
N PHE A 70 2.64 -0.14 24.02
CA PHE A 70 3.98 -0.46 24.51
C PHE A 70 4.56 -1.78 24.01
N ASP A 71 3.98 -2.34 22.94
CA ASP A 71 4.54 -3.49 22.22
C ASP A 71 5.75 -3.07 21.39
N PHE A 72 6.60 -4.04 21.03
CA PHE A 72 7.71 -3.80 20.13
C PHE A 72 7.31 -4.16 18.69
N ILE A 73 7.63 -3.26 17.77
CA ILE A 73 7.39 -3.41 16.33
C ILE A 73 8.70 -3.31 15.55
N TYR A 74 8.73 -3.84 14.33
CA TYR A 74 9.92 -3.88 13.47
C TYR A 74 9.64 -3.18 12.14
N PRO A 75 9.45 -1.85 12.13
CA PRO A 75 9.00 -1.12 10.95
C PRO A 75 10.05 -1.06 9.83
N ASN A 76 11.33 -1.16 10.19
CA ASN A 76 12.46 -1.08 9.28
C ASN A 76 13.60 -1.97 9.79
N SER A 77 13.72 -3.18 9.25
CA SER A 77 14.74 -4.16 9.69
C SER A 77 15.56 -4.71 8.53
N TYR A 78 15.45 -4.10 7.35
CA TYR A 78 16.21 -4.52 6.17
C TYR A 78 17.52 -3.76 6.08
N LYS A 79 18.56 -4.45 5.59
CA LYS A 79 19.82 -3.86 5.14
C LYS A 79 20.34 -4.57 3.89
N PRO A 80 21.11 -3.91 3.03
CA PRO A 80 21.90 -4.57 2.03
C PRO A 80 23.13 -5.23 2.67
N TYR A 81 23.53 -6.35 2.11
CA TYR A 81 24.70 -7.16 2.50
C TYR A 81 25.49 -7.53 1.26
N LEU A 82 26.73 -7.91 1.45
CA LEU A 82 27.55 -8.50 0.41
C LEU A 82 28.25 -9.77 0.90
N ILE A 83 28.57 -10.65 -0.05
CA ILE A 83 29.41 -11.83 0.16
C ILE A 83 30.62 -11.68 -0.78
N PRO A 84 31.88 -11.60 -0.27
CA PRO A 84 33.05 -11.76 -1.10
C PRO A 84 33.08 -13.16 -1.70
N LEU A 85 33.22 -13.25 -3.03
CA LEU A 85 33.24 -14.53 -3.74
C LEU A 85 34.53 -15.31 -3.51
N LYS A 86 35.61 -14.64 -3.21
CA LYS A 86 36.91 -15.25 -2.86
C LYS A 86 37.20 -15.14 -1.36
N LYS A 87 37.88 -16.15 -0.79
CA LYS A 87 38.23 -16.23 0.64
C LYS A 87 39.19 -15.16 1.11
N ASP A 88 40.15 -14.79 0.25
CA ASP A 88 41.21 -13.82 0.53
C ASP A 88 40.78 -12.37 0.30
N MET A 89 39.57 -12.15 -0.19
CA MET A 89 39.04 -10.80 -0.45
C MET A 89 38.64 -10.12 0.85
N ARG A 90 39.21 -8.93 1.07
CA ARG A 90 38.89 -8.10 2.24
C ARG A 90 37.52 -7.41 2.08
N SER A 91 36.94 -7.04 3.20
CA SER A 91 35.78 -6.18 3.22
C SER A 91 36.08 -4.84 2.54
N PRO A 92 35.23 -4.38 1.60
CA PRO A 92 35.43 -3.07 0.96
C PRO A 92 35.19 -1.90 1.92
N PHE A 93 34.63 -2.15 3.09
CA PHE A 93 34.33 -1.11 4.11
C PHE A 93 35.50 -0.86 5.06
N ILE A 94 36.57 -1.65 5.00
CA ILE A 94 37.80 -1.44 5.79
C ILE A 94 38.72 -0.52 4.99
N GLN A 95 38.83 0.73 5.45
CA GLN A 95 39.78 1.68 4.87
C GLN A 95 41.19 1.35 5.31
N GLU A 96 42.12 1.21 4.35
CA GLU A 96 43.54 1.17 4.65
C GLU A 96 44.01 2.58 5.04
N PRO A 97 44.87 2.70 6.08
CA PRO A 97 45.50 3.97 6.38
C PRO A 97 46.31 4.46 5.16
N LYS A 98 45.91 5.58 4.58
CA LYS A 98 46.68 6.20 3.52
C LYS A 98 47.99 6.72 4.09
N PRO A 99 49.18 6.43 3.46
CA PRO A 99 50.40 7.07 3.85
C PRO A 99 50.26 8.59 3.76
N PHE A 100 50.95 9.32 4.62
CA PHE A 100 50.96 10.78 4.59
C PHE A 100 51.53 11.22 3.23
N GLU A 101 50.67 11.56 2.26
CA GLU A 101 51.14 12.01 0.94
C GLU A 101 51.67 13.43 1.04
N ALA A 102 52.94 13.57 0.76
CA ALA A 102 53.57 14.84 0.44
C ALA A 102 53.21 15.22 -1.00
N LYS A 103 52.28 16.14 -1.17
CA LYS A 103 51.83 16.86 -2.40
C LYS A 103 51.16 16.04 -3.51
N PRO A 104 50.06 16.52 -4.05
CA PRO A 104 49.38 15.87 -5.17
C PRO A 104 50.21 16.04 -6.44
N GLU A 105 50.60 14.90 -7.04
CA GLU A 105 51.05 14.90 -8.43
C GLU A 105 49.85 15.19 -9.34
N THR A 106 50.01 16.14 -10.24
CA THR A 106 49.07 16.50 -11.29
C THR A 106 48.72 15.27 -12.12
N PRO A 107 47.44 14.91 -12.29
CA PRO A 107 47.07 13.75 -13.08
C PRO A 107 47.43 13.96 -14.55
N LYS A 108 48.33 13.14 -15.06
CA LYS A 108 48.50 12.98 -16.50
C LYS A 108 47.20 12.42 -17.08
N LYS A 109 46.57 13.15 -17.98
CA LYS A 109 45.51 12.64 -18.84
C LYS A 109 46.06 11.53 -19.72
N GLU A 110 45.88 10.29 -19.33
CA GLU A 110 45.97 9.17 -20.25
C GLU A 110 44.63 9.08 -20.98
N GLU A 111 44.62 9.34 -22.27
CA GLU A 111 43.54 8.93 -23.17
C GLU A 111 43.55 7.40 -23.25
N LYS A 112 42.76 6.77 -22.39
CA LYS A 112 42.44 5.33 -22.54
C LYS A 112 41.48 5.19 -23.72
N LYS A 113 41.97 4.61 -24.82
CA LYS A 113 41.12 3.97 -25.84
C LYS A 113 40.27 2.93 -25.12
N GLU A 114 38.95 2.99 -25.30
CA GLU A 114 38.03 1.92 -24.93
C GLU A 114 38.43 0.64 -25.69
N GLN A 115 39.20 -0.20 -25.04
CA GLN A 115 39.30 -1.60 -25.42
C GLN A 115 38.12 -2.30 -24.75
N GLU A 116 37.37 -3.09 -25.51
CA GLU A 116 36.39 -4.03 -24.97
C GLU A 116 37.14 -4.90 -23.95
N GLU A 117 36.88 -4.71 -22.65
CA GLU A 117 37.44 -5.54 -21.59
C GLU A 117 36.86 -6.94 -21.76
N GLU A 118 37.68 -7.93 -22.08
CA GLU A 118 37.29 -9.35 -22.07
C GLU A 118 36.69 -9.68 -20.70
N VAL A 119 35.49 -10.26 -20.73
CA VAL A 119 34.78 -10.69 -19.51
C VAL A 119 35.58 -11.81 -18.84
N LYS A 120 36.13 -11.53 -17.67
CA LYS A 120 36.91 -12.49 -16.90
C LYS A 120 36.01 -13.54 -16.27
N PRO A 121 36.42 -14.83 -16.24
CA PRO A 121 35.69 -15.86 -15.54
C PRO A 121 35.47 -15.50 -14.06
N VAL A 122 34.25 -15.68 -13.56
CA VAL A 122 33.94 -15.49 -12.16
C VAL A 122 34.30 -16.75 -11.38
N GLU A 123 35.21 -16.61 -10.44
CA GLU A 123 35.63 -17.71 -9.57
C GLU A 123 35.02 -17.55 -8.18
N ILE A 124 34.47 -18.64 -7.65
CA ILE A 124 33.77 -18.64 -6.35
C ILE A 124 34.37 -19.71 -5.44
N ASP A 125 34.82 -19.30 -4.26
CA ASP A 125 35.22 -20.20 -3.18
C ASP A 125 34.03 -20.54 -2.30
N PHE A 126 33.40 -21.69 -2.51
CA PHE A 126 32.20 -22.06 -1.77
C PHE A 126 32.45 -22.49 -0.31
N ASP A 127 33.63 -22.97 0.01
CA ASP A 127 33.95 -23.36 1.37
C ASP A 127 33.92 -22.15 2.31
N GLY A 128 33.08 -22.22 3.35
CA GLY A 128 32.83 -21.13 4.30
C GLY A 128 32.14 -19.88 3.74
N ILE A 129 31.54 -19.93 2.55
CA ILE A 129 30.91 -18.78 1.91
C ILE A 129 29.77 -18.17 2.74
N CYS A 130 29.00 -19.00 3.44
CA CYS A 130 27.89 -18.56 4.30
C CYS A 130 28.33 -17.71 5.51
N ASP A 131 29.60 -17.77 5.87
CA ASP A 131 30.15 -17.03 7.02
C ASP A 131 30.86 -15.74 6.60
N ARG A 132 30.95 -15.47 5.28
CA ARG A 132 31.57 -14.26 4.71
C ARG A 132 30.62 -13.10 4.48
N VAL A 133 29.42 -13.14 5.07
CA VAL A 133 28.42 -12.10 4.92
C VAL A 133 28.84 -10.83 5.64
N ILE A 134 28.86 -9.71 4.92
CA ILE A 134 29.26 -8.39 5.43
C ILE A 134 28.10 -7.42 5.25
N GLU A 135 27.77 -6.69 6.30
CA GLU A 135 26.70 -5.68 6.33
C GLU A 135 27.17 -4.38 5.70
N PHE A 136 26.33 -3.75 4.88
CA PHE A 136 26.56 -2.37 4.43
C PHE A 136 26.39 -1.39 5.59
N PRO A 137 27.27 -0.37 5.71
CA PRO A 137 27.18 0.64 6.77
C PRO A 137 26.13 1.70 6.43
N VAL A 138 24.87 1.28 6.28
CA VAL A 138 23.71 2.14 6.06
C VAL A 138 22.72 2.00 7.21
N GLN A 139 21.83 2.97 7.35
CA GLN A 139 20.76 2.91 8.35
C GLN A 139 19.80 1.74 8.06
N PHE A 140 19.06 1.32 9.07
CA PHE A 140 17.95 0.40 8.86
C PHE A 140 16.87 1.05 8.00
N GLY A 141 16.29 0.29 7.10
CA GLY A 141 15.26 0.75 6.18
C GLY A 141 14.38 -0.41 5.70
N ILE A 142 13.67 -0.16 4.62
CA ILE A 142 12.98 -1.20 3.86
C ILE A 142 13.55 -1.17 2.46
N TYR A 143 14.53 -1.99 2.29
CA TYR A 143 15.33 -2.02 1.07
C TYR A 143 14.97 -3.21 0.18
N GLY A 144 15.11 -3.01 -1.13
CA GLY A 144 14.89 -4.04 -2.14
C GLY A 144 15.43 -3.60 -3.49
N GLY A 145 15.08 -4.35 -4.55
CA GLY A 145 15.36 -3.97 -5.93
C GLY A 145 16.81 -3.63 -6.18
N LEU A 146 17.75 -4.52 -5.83
CA LEU A 146 19.18 -4.29 -6.00
C LEU A 146 19.61 -4.33 -7.46
N SER A 147 20.52 -3.44 -7.83
CA SER A 147 21.27 -3.48 -9.09
C SER A 147 22.67 -2.93 -8.87
N ALA A 148 23.65 -3.46 -9.59
CA ALA A 148 25.05 -3.05 -9.41
C ALA A 148 25.66 -2.58 -10.73
N ILE A 149 26.47 -1.54 -10.64
CA ILE A 149 27.45 -1.17 -11.66
C ILE A 149 28.85 -1.19 -11.00
N LYS A 150 29.88 -1.01 -11.76
CA LYS A 150 31.24 -0.97 -11.21
C LYS A 150 31.35 0.01 -10.05
N ASP A 151 31.79 -0.49 -8.89
CA ASP A 151 31.99 0.25 -7.63
C ASP A 151 30.72 0.91 -7.04
N ARG A 152 29.50 0.63 -7.54
CA ARG A 152 28.25 1.19 -7.02
C ARG A 152 27.15 0.16 -6.91
N LEU A 153 26.44 0.21 -5.79
CA LEU A 153 25.22 -0.55 -5.55
C LEU A 153 24.02 0.41 -5.55
N PHE A 154 23.04 0.12 -6.40
CA PHE A 154 21.73 0.77 -6.38
C PHE A 154 20.72 -0.10 -5.66
N TYR A 155 19.84 0.51 -4.92
CA TYR A 155 18.75 -0.16 -4.21
C TYR A 155 17.60 0.81 -3.97
N VAL A 156 16.39 0.29 -3.88
CA VAL A 156 15.23 1.11 -3.49
C VAL A 156 15.05 1.09 -1.99
N ASN A 157 14.64 2.23 -1.44
CA ASN A 157 14.19 2.39 -0.06
C ASN A 157 12.73 2.82 -0.07
N MET A 158 11.89 2.16 0.73
CA MET A 158 10.51 2.56 0.96
C MET A 158 10.47 3.44 2.21
N PRO A 159 10.25 4.76 2.10
CA PRO A 159 10.02 5.62 3.25
C PRO A 159 8.81 5.16 4.07
N LEU A 160 8.88 5.30 5.39
CA LEU A 160 7.80 4.85 6.29
C LEU A 160 6.47 5.56 6.00
N GLU A 161 6.53 6.84 5.68
CA GLU A 161 5.37 7.67 5.32
C GLU A 161 4.67 7.26 4.02
N ASN A 162 5.36 6.56 3.13
CA ASN A 162 4.83 6.13 1.84
C ASN A 162 4.18 4.73 1.89
N ARG A 163 4.03 4.14 3.06
CA ARG A 163 3.41 2.83 3.28
C ARG A 163 1.88 2.89 3.31
N THR A 164 1.28 3.68 2.44
CA THR A 164 -0.16 3.65 2.20
C THR A 164 -0.43 2.80 0.95
N GLU A 165 -1.56 2.12 0.91
CA GLU A 165 -1.87 1.13 -0.14
C GLU A 165 -2.08 1.73 -1.54
N GLU A 166 -2.23 3.06 -1.67
CA GLU A 166 -2.67 3.67 -2.92
C GLU A 166 -1.62 3.77 -4.02
N GLU A 167 -0.37 4.08 -3.73
CA GLU A 167 0.75 4.02 -4.69
C GLU A 167 2.05 3.92 -3.91
N THR A 168 2.68 2.75 -3.90
CA THR A 168 3.98 2.59 -3.25
C THR A 168 5.05 3.33 -4.05
N LYS A 169 5.62 4.37 -3.45
CA LYS A 169 6.72 5.14 -4.01
C LYS A 169 8.00 4.81 -3.26
N PHE A 170 9.07 4.71 -3.99
CA PHE A 170 10.39 4.39 -3.45
C PHE A 170 11.37 5.53 -3.69
N ASP A 171 12.36 5.65 -2.83
CA ASP A 171 13.56 6.41 -3.12
C ASP A 171 14.62 5.49 -3.71
N LEU A 172 15.16 5.82 -4.87
CA LEU A 172 16.33 5.15 -5.41
C LEU A 172 17.57 5.65 -4.68
N MET A 173 18.26 4.73 -4.03
CA MET A 173 19.50 4.98 -3.31
C MET A 173 20.69 4.49 -4.13
N CYS A 174 21.82 5.12 -3.94
CA CYS A 174 23.10 4.67 -4.46
C CYS A 174 24.12 4.61 -3.33
N TYR A 175 24.89 3.53 -3.26
CA TYR A 175 26.05 3.39 -2.39
C TYR A 175 27.33 3.29 -3.25
N ASP A 176 28.28 4.17 -3.02
CA ASP A 176 29.58 4.17 -3.70
C ASP A 176 30.62 3.48 -2.82
N LEU A 177 31.16 2.35 -3.30
CA LEU A 177 32.12 1.53 -2.56
C LEU A 177 33.51 2.18 -2.43
N ASN A 178 33.87 3.11 -3.32
CA ASN A 178 35.12 3.82 -3.24
C ASN A 178 35.06 5.00 -2.26
N LYS A 179 33.93 5.66 -2.19
CA LYS A 179 33.67 6.80 -1.28
C LYS A 179 33.17 6.37 0.07
N LEU A 180 32.61 5.16 0.19
CA LEU A 180 31.92 4.62 1.35
C LEU A 180 30.74 5.52 1.78
N GLU A 181 30.02 6.07 0.81
CA GLU A 181 28.93 7.03 1.00
C GLU A 181 27.67 6.56 0.30
N SER A 182 26.52 6.75 0.95
CA SER A 182 25.21 6.50 0.38
C SER A 182 24.43 7.81 0.23
N TRP A 183 23.68 7.96 -0.88
CA TRP A 183 22.79 9.10 -1.10
C TRP A 183 21.54 8.72 -1.87
N THR A 184 20.52 9.58 -1.77
CA THR A 184 19.32 9.45 -2.60
C THR A 184 19.63 9.87 -4.03
N TYR A 185 19.46 8.95 -4.97
CA TYR A 185 19.73 9.13 -6.39
C TYR A 185 18.52 9.75 -7.12
N ALA A 186 17.33 9.24 -6.82
CA ALA A 186 16.07 9.78 -7.30
C ALA A 186 14.96 9.50 -6.29
N LYS A 187 13.97 10.40 -6.21
CA LYS A 187 12.83 10.28 -5.30
C LYS A 187 11.55 9.90 -6.02
N ASP A 188 10.60 9.36 -5.27
CA ASP A 188 9.23 9.08 -5.73
C ASP A 188 9.19 8.24 -7.01
N ILE A 189 10.02 7.21 -7.11
CA ILE A 189 10.03 6.28 -8.22
C ILE A 189 9.07 5.11 -7.97
N ILE A 190 8.57 4.50 -9.02
CA ILE A 190 7.83 3.23 -8.97
C ILE A 190 8.76 2.06 -9.27
N ASP A 191 9.67 2.24 -10.24
CA ASP A 191 10.59 1.21 -10.70
C ASP A 191 11.80 1.82 -11.39
N TYR A 192 12.89 1.04 -11.55
CA TYR A 192 14.05 1.45 -12.29
C TYR A 192 14.78 0.27 -12.93
N HIS A 193 15.48 0.54 -14.02
CA HIS A 193 16.35 -0.42 -14.69
C HIS A 193 17.67 0.23 -15.09
N ILE A 194 18.77 -0.47 -14.88
CA ILE A 194 20.10 -0.05 -15.31
C ILE A 194 20.38 -0.73 -16.66
N CYS A 195 20.90 0.02 -17.63
CA CYS A 195 21.32 -0.56 -18.90
C CYS A 195 22.53 -1.50 -18.69
N GLN A 196 22.70 -2.44 -19.60
CA GLN A 196 23.69 -3.52 -19.47
C GLN A 196 25.14 -3.00 -19.33
N ASP A 197 25.46 -1.89 -19.98
CA ASP A 197 26.80 -1.27 -19.90
C ASP A 197 26.99 -0.38 -18.66
N GLY A 198 25.98 -0.27 -17.80
CA GLY A 198 26.04 0.54 -16.59
C GLY A 198 26.15 2.05 -16.83
N SER A 199 25.85 2.56 -18.04
CA SER A 199 25.99 3.98 -18.37
C SER A 199 24.75 4.81 -17.99
N ALA A 200 23.56 4.20 -18.03
CA ALA A 200 22.29 4.89 -17.83
C ALA A 200 21.31 4.11 -16.94
N ILE A 201 20.41 4.83 -16.35
CA ILE A 201 19.27 4.31 -15.57
C ILE A 201 17.98 4.81 -16.21
N LEU A 202 17.07 3.90 -16.51
CA LEU A 202 15.68 4.19 -16.81
C LEU A 202 14.92 4.22 -15.48
N ILE A 203 14.22 5.32 -15.21
CA ILE A 203 13.39 5.51 -14.02
C ILE A 203 11.93 5.64 -14.47
N ARG A 204 11.04 4.92 -13.81
CA ARG A 204 9.59 5.07 -13.96
C ARG A 204 9.02 5.83 -12.77
N GLN A 205 8.34 6.94 -13.05
CA GLN A 205 7.62 7.76 -12.08
C GLN A 205 6.17 7.92 -12.55
N LYS A 206 5.24 7.18 -11.94
CA LYS A 206 3.83 7.13 -12.35
C LYS A 206 3.69 6.81 -13.86
N ASP A 207 3.28 7.78 -14.65
CA ASP A 207 3.07 7.73 -16.11
C ASP A 207 4.26 8.26 -16.92
N LYS A 208 5.40 8.54 -16.27
CA LYS A 208 6.59 9.12 -16.90
C LYS A 208 7.77 8.16 -16.88
N LEU A 209 8.50 8.14 -17.97
CA LEU A 209 9.78 7.46 -18.09
C LEU A 209 10.89 8.50 -18.23
N ARG A 210 11.96 8.32 -17.47
CA ARG A 210 13.12 9.20 -17.48
C ARG A 210 14.41 8.39 -17.57
N VAL A 211 15.30 8.77 -18.49
CA VAL A 211 16.64 8.20 -18.62
C VAL A 211 17.67 9.20 -18.08
N ILE A 212 18.49 8.76 -17.14
CA ILE A 212 19.56 9.57 -16.54
C ILE A 212 20.87 8.78 -16.53
N SER A 213 22.01 9.46 -16.37
CA SER A 213 23.30 8.77 -16.22
C SER A 213 23.34 7.93 -14.94
N ALA A 214 23.86 6.72 -14.99
CA ALA A 214 24.11 5.89 -13.79
C ALA A 214 25.35 6.33 -12.99
N LYS A 215 26.14 7.28 -13.53
CA LYS A 215 27.42 7.74 -12.97
C LYS A 215 27.35 9.15 -12.37
N LEU A 216 26.12 9.62 -12.00
CA LEU A 216 25.98 10.92 -11.34
C LEU A 216 26.68 10.91 -9.98
N GLU A 217 27.31 12.03 -9.66
CA GLU A 217 27.97 12.22 -8.38
C GLU A 217 26.98 12.64 -7.28
N PRO A 218 27.31 12.38 -6.01
CA PRO A 218 26.54 12.93 -4.88
C PRO A 218 26.39 14.45 -5.07
N LYS A 219 25.18 14.97 -4.84
CA LYS A 219 24.84 16.39 -5.05
C LYS A 219 24.75 16.86 -6.50
N ALA A 220 24.86 15.98 -7.50
CA ALA A 220 24.51 16.35 -8.86
C ALA A 220 23.02 16.71 -8.94
N GLU A 221 22.71 17.91 -9.38
CA GLU A 221 21.33 18.32 -9.59
C GLU A 221 20.80 17.69 -10.87
N LEU A 222 19.71 16.94 -10.74
CA LEU A 222 18.95 16.50 -11.90
C LEU A 222 18.25 17.71 -12.54
N PRO A 223 18.21 17.78 -13.89
CA PRO A 223 17.48 18.84 -14.56
C PRO A 223 16.06 18.92 -14.06
N THR A 224 15.62 20.12 -13.69
CA THR A 224 14.24 20.39 -13.19
C THR A 224 13.22 20.48 -14.31
N GLU A 225 13.67 20.57 -15.55
CA GLU A 225 12.81 20.61 -16.73
C GLU A 225 12.04 19.29 -16.88
N ILE A 226 10.72 19.37 -16.94
CA ILE A 226 9.81 18.21 -17.06
C ILE A 226 9.48 17.90 -18.54
N ALA A 227 9.75 18.83 -19.45
CA ALA A 227 9.47 18.64 -20.87
C ALA A 227 10.31 17.48 -21.45
N PRO A 228 9.72 16.61 -22.28
CA PRO A 228 10.46 15.52 -22.92
C PRO A 228 11.65 16.04 -23.74
N GLY A 229 12.80 15.38 -23.61
CA GLY A 229 13.99 15.74 -24.36
C GLY A 229 15.29 15.19 -23.77
N LYS A 230 16.38 15.27 -24.57
CA LYS A 230 17.70 14.76 -24.18
C LYS A 230 18.28 15.42 -22.93
N LYS A 231 17.98 16.71 -22.70
CA LYS A 231 18.48 17.45 -21.53
C LYS A 231 17.78 17.03 -20.25
N SER A 232 16.47 16.91 -20.28
CA SER A 232 15.65 16.51 -19.13
C SER A 232 15.71 15.01 -18.86
N GLY A 233 16.00 14.21 -19.87
CA GLY A 233 15.95 12.75 -19.86
C GLY A 233 14.54 12.16 -19.97
N TYR A 234 13.48 12.99 -19.93
CA TYR A 234 12.11 12.48 -20.06
C TYR A 234 11.81 12.02 -21.49
N ILE A 235 11.11 10.88 -21.58
CA ILE A 235 10.68 10.28 -22.85
C ILE A 235 9.28 10.81 -23.18
N ASP A 236 9.09 11.25 -24.42
CA ASP A 236 7.77 11.62 -24.93
C ASP A 236 6.97 10.37 -25.29
N LEU A 237 6.10 9.94 -24.39
CA LEU A 237 5.24 8.78 -24.60
C LEU A 237 4.06 9.09 -25.55
N ASN A 238 3.70 10.37 -25.72
CA ASN A 238 2.56 10.75 -26.58
C ASN A 238 2.87 10.65 -28.07
N ARG A 239 4.13 10.50 -28.44
CA ARG A 239 4.54 10.33 -29.84
C ARG A 239 4.29 8.90 -30.38
N PHE A 240 3.97 7.96 -29.51
CA PHE A 240 3.65 6.59 -29.92
C PHE A 240 2.14 6.43 -30.03
N SER A 241 1.71 5.91 -31.14
CA SER A 241 0.33 5.44 -31.34
C SER A 241 0.37 4.02 -31.90
N VAL A 242 -0.52 3.18 -31.41
CA VAL A 242 -0.67 1.80 -31.84
C VAL A 242 -2.10 1.61 -32.30
N GLU A 243 -2.28 0.98 -33.45
CA GLU A 243 -3.60 0.57 -33.91
C GLU A 243 -4.06 -0.64 -33.11
N ILE A 244 -5.25 -0.54 -32.55
CA ILE A 244 -5.86 -1.57 -31.72
C ILE A 244 -7.14 -2.05 -32.38
N VAL A 245 -7.31 -3.37 -32.48
CA VAL A 245 -8.57 -4.02 -32.89
C VAL A 245 -9.15 -4.69 -31.64
N PRO A 246 -10.10 -4.08 -30.93
CA PRO A 246 -10.58 -4.55 -29.63
C PRO A 246 -10.97 -6.03 -29.61
N LEU A 247 -11.61 -6.51 -30.65
CA LEU A 247 -12.03 -7.92 -30.74
C LEU A 247 -10.84 -8.89 -30.65
N TYR A 248 -9.73 -8.60 -31.34
CA TYR A 248 -8.55 -9.48 -31.28
C TYR A 248 -7.85 -9.40 -29.91
N GLU A 249 -7.84 -8.24 -29.29
CA GLU A 249 -7.34 -8.10 -27.93
C GLU A 249 -8.20 -8.89 -26.93
N TRP A 250 -9.52 -8.75 -27.00
CA TRP A 250 -10.43 -9.47 -26.10
C TRP A 250 -10.34 -10.98 -26.28
N GLN A 251 -10.19 -11.46 -27.51
CA GLN A 251 -9.95 -12.88 -27.78
C GLN A 251 -8.64 -13.36 -27.13
N GLN A 252 -7.57 -12.56 -27.23
CA GLN A 252 -6.29 -12.87 -26.59
C GLN A 252 -6.40 -12.81 -25.06
N MET A 253 -7.02 -11.77 -24.52
CA MET A 253 -7.22 -11.59 -23.07
C MET A 253 -8.02 -12.74 -22.47
N PHE A 254 -9.09 -13.19 -23.15
CA PHE A 254 -9.89 -14.31 -22.67
C PHE A 254 -9.09 -15.62 -22.62
N LYS A 255 -8.35 -15.94 -23.68
CA LYS A 255 -7.48 -17.12 -23.73
C LYS A 255 -6.43 -17.08 -22.63
N GLU A 256 -5.84 -15.92 -22.43
CA GLU A 256 -4.79 -15.75 -21.43
C GLU A 256 -5.33 -15.88 -20.00
N ALA A 257 -6.48 -15.29 -19.71
CA ALA A 257 -7.14 -15.43 -18.42
C ALA A 257 -7.53 -16.89 -18.14
N TRP A 258 -8.12 -17.57 -19.11
CA TRP A 258 -8.44 -19.00 -18.98
C TRP A 258 -7.19 -19.86 -18.73
N ARG A 259 -6.08 -19.60 -19.45
CA ARG A 259 -4.79 -20.27 -19.29
C ARG A 259 -4.18 -20.01 -17.92
N LEU A 260 -4.19 -18.75 -17.44
CA LEU A 260 -3.66 -18.38 -16.14
C LEU A 260 -4.43 -19.06 -15.00
N GLN A 261 -5.75 -19.15 -15.10
CA GLN A 261 -6.55 -19.91 -14.13
C GLN A 261 -6.13 -21.39 -14.10
N THR A 262 -5.95 -22.01 -15.26
CA THR A 262 -5.47 -23.41 -15.35
C THR A 262 -4.11 -23.59 -14.66
N GLN A 263 -3.19 -22.64 -14.83
CA GLN A 263 -1.81 -22.78 -14.34
C GLN A 263 -1.66 -22.42 -12.84
N HIS A 264 -2.54 -21.58 -12.31
CA HIS A 264 -2.40 -21.03 -10.97
C HIS A 264 -3.53 -21.43 -10.01
N TYR A 265 -4.51 -22.19 -10.47
CA TYR A 265 -5.55 -22.71 -9.58
C TYR A 265 -4.91 -23.57 -8.47
N TRP A 266 -5.49 -23.54 -7.28
CA TRP A 266 -4.89 -24.14 -6.08
C TRP A 266 -4.75 -25.67 -6.12
N VAL A 267 -5.45 -26.37 -7.04
CA VAL A 267 -5.30 -27.81 -7.33
C VAL A 267 -5.24 -28.04 -8.85
N GLU A 268 -4.43 -29.01 -9.27
CA GLU A 268 -4.16 -29.28 -10.69
C GLU A 268 -5.40 -29.76 -11.46
N ASP A 269 -6.30 -30.49 -10.80
CA ASP A 269 -7.54 -31.04 -11.39
C ASP A 269 -8.69 -30.01 -11.42
N MET A 270 -8.43 -28.74 -11.16
CA MET A 270 -9.41 -27.66 -11.10
C MET A 270 -10.61 -27.97 -10.17
N ALA A 271 -10.38 -28.74 -9.09
CA ALA A 271 -11.42 -29.25 -8.18
C ALA A 271 -12.56 -30.00 -8.90
N GLY A 272 -12.23 -30.72 -9.97
CA GLY A 272 -13.19 -31.49 -10.76
C GLY A 272 -14.01 -30.68 -11.76
N ILE A 273 -13.68 -29.40 -11.97
CA ILE A 273 -14.33 -28.55 -12.97
C ILE A 273 -13.77 -28.89 -14.36
N ASP A 274 -14.65 -29.18 -15.33
CA ASP A 274 -14.29 -29.32 -16.74
C ASP A 274 -13.99 -27.93 -17.35
N TRP A 275 -12.77 -27.45 -17.07
CA TRP A 275 -12.35 -26.11 -17.44
C TRP A 275 -12.27 -25.87 -18.96
N GLN A 276 -12.05 -26.94 -19.74
CA GLN A 276 -12.14 -26.86 -21.19
C GLN A 276 -13.57 -26.60 -21.65
N LYS A 277 -14.55 -27.26 -21.03
CA LYS A 277 -15.96 -27.05 -21.35
C LYS A 277 -16.43 -25.63 -20.98
N VAL A 278 -15.86 -25.02 -19.95
CA VAL A 278 -16.08 -23.62 -19.62
C VAL A 278 -15.55 -22.73 -20.75
N PHE A 279 -14.33 -22.98 -21.23
CA PHE A 279 -13.78 -22.27 -22.39
C PHE A 279 -14.69 -22.36 -23.64
N ASP A 280 -15.10 -23.57 -23.98
CA ASP A 280 -15.94 -23.83 -25.18
C ASP A 280 -17.31 -23.14 -25.08
N ARG A 281 -17.80 -22.92 -23.85
CA ARG A 281 -19.07 -22.21 -23.58
C ARG A 281 -18.94 -20.71 -23.79
N TYR A 282 -17.92 -20.11 -23.22
CA TYR A 282 -17.81 -18.64 -23.09
C TYR A 282 -16.99 -18.00 -24.23
N TYR A 283 -15.93 -18.64 -24.71
CA TYR A 283 -15.05 -18.05 -25.73
C TYR A 283 -15.80 -17.61 -27.02
N PRO A 284 -16.79 -18.36 -27.56
CA PRO A 284 -17.55 -17.90 -28.76
C PRO A 284 -18.36 -16.61 -28.49
N LEU A 285 -18.64 -16.28 -27.22
CA LEU A 285 -19.39 -15.08 -26.87
C LEU A 285 -18.54 -13.81 -26.96
N VAL A 286 -17.21 -13.92 -26.97
CA VAL A 286 -16.29 -12.77 -27.11
C VAL A 286 -16.60 -12.00 -28.41
N GLU A 287 -16.96 -12.68 -29.49
CA GLU A 287 -17.32 -12.04 -30.75
C GLU A 287 -18.61 -11.21 -30.69
N ARG A 288 -19.42 -11.39 -29.65
CA ARG A 288 -20.67 -10.65 -29.43
C ARG A 288 -20.50 -9.43 -28.53
N CYS A 289 -19.35 -9.27 -27.90
CA CYS A 289 -19.07 -8.11 -27.04
C CYS A 289 -18.97 -6.85 -27.90
N ALA A 290 -19.79 -5.85 -27.63
CA ALA A 290 -19.80 -4.58 -28.33
C ALA A 290 -18.92 -3.51 -27.67
N CYS A 291 -18.64 -3.66 -26.37
CA CYS A 291 -17.82 -2.73 -25.59
C CYS A 291 -17.05 -3.46 -24.49
N ARG A 292 -16.14 -2.74 -23.83
CA ARG A 292 -15.29 -3.32 -22.77
C ARG A 292 -16.11 -3.83 -21.57
N SER A 293 -17.23 -3.21 -21.24
CA SER A 293 -18.09 -3.70 -20.14
C SER A 293 -18.73 -5.05 -20.46
N ASP A 294 -19.18 -5.29 -21.70
CA ASP A 294 -19.72 -6.61 -22.10
C ASP A 294 -18.64 -7.70 -21.96
N PHE A 295 -17.40 -7.36 -22.34
CA PHE A 295 -16.27 -8.27 -22.20
C PHE A 295 -15.93 -8.55 -20.73
N SER A 296 -15.96 -7.53 -19.86
CA SER A 296 -15.76 -7.72 -18.43
C SER A 296 -16.82 -8.60 -17.81
N ASP A 297 -18.10 -8.39 -18.15
CA ASP A 297 -19.18 -9.24 -17.66
C ASP A 297 -18.95 -10.71 -18.07
N LEU A 298 -18.50 -10.93 -19.32
CA LEU A 298 -18.16 -12.27 -19.80
C LEU A 298 -16.98 -12.90 -19.03
N MET A 299 -15.99 -12.09 -18.66
CA MET A 299 -14.86 -12.54 -17.84
C MET A 299 -15.31 -12.93 -16.43
N TRP A 300 -16.18 -12.14 -15.80
CA TRP A 300 -16.77 -12.45 -14.49
C TRP A 300 -17.59 -13.73 -14.52
N GLU A 301 -18.41 -13.94 -15.56
CA GLU A 301 -19.19 -15.17 -15.74
C GLU A 301 -18.27 -16.41 -15.87
N MET A 302 -17.22 -16.33 -16.70
CA MET A 302 -16.24 -17.41 -16.85
C MET A 302 -15.56 -17.74 -15.50
N GLN A 303 -15.12 -16.73 -14.77
CA GLN A 303 -14.45 -16.92 -13.49
C GLN A 303 -15.41 -17.43 -12.41
N GLY A 304 -16.68 -17.06 -12.47
CA GLY A 304 -17.72 -17.55 -11.57
C GLY A 304 -17.88 -19.08 -11.58
N GLU A 305 -17.59 -19.74 -12.72
CA GLU A 305 -17.62 -21.20 -12.85
C GLU A 305 -16.58 -21.92 -11.95
N LEU A 306 -15.55 -21.20 -11.47
CA LEU A 306 -14.55 -21.76 -10.55
C LEU A 306 -15.11 -22.02 -9.16
N GLY A 307 -16.22 -21.40 -8.78
CA GLY A 307 -16.84 -21.56 -7.47
C GLY A 307 -15.93 -21.22 -6.28
N THR A 308 -14.95 -20.33 -6.51
CA THR A 308 -13.99 -19.90 -5.48
C THR A 308 -13.92 -18.38 -5.41
N SER A 309 -13.54 -17.85 -4.24
CA SER A 309 -13.35 -16.41 -4.06
C SER A 309 -11.98 -15.93 -4.61
N HIS A 310 -11.79 -14.61 -4.65
CA HIS A 310 -10.56 -13.94 -5.07
C HIS A 310 -10.18 -14.16 -6.55
N CYS A 311 -11.18 -14.39 -7.39
CA CYS A 311 -11.04 -14.35 -8.84
C CYS A 311 -11.60 -13.02 -9.34
N TYR A 312 -10.72 -12.05 -9.61
CA TYR A 312 -11.11 -10.68 -9.95
C TYR A 312 -10.58 -10.25 -11.31
N GLU A 313 -11.33 -9.39 -11.96
CA GLU A 313 -10.92 -8.64 -13.13
C GLU A 313 -10.94 -7.15 -12.75
N PHE A 314 -9.85 -6.45 -13.01
CA PHE A 314 -9.68 -5.04 -12.70
C PHE A 314 -9.19 -4.23 -13.88
N GLY A 315 -9.48 -2.93 -13.85
CA GLY A 315 -9.07 -2.00 -14.90
C GLY A 315 -9.88 -2.15 -16.17
N GLY A 316 -9.50 -1.42 -17.19
CA GLY A 316 -10.13 -1.41 -18.50
C GLY A 316 -10.46 0.01 -18.97
N ASP A 317 -10.72 0.11 -20.27
CA ASP A 317 -11.05 1.33 -20.98
C ASP A 317 -12.56 1.62 -20.94
N TYR A 318 -13.13 1.66 -19.73
CA TYR A 318 -14.53 1.97 -19.53
C TYR A 318 -14.83 3.44 -19.81
N ARG A 319 -16.02 3.68 -20.38
CA ARG A 319 -16.54 5.04 -20.50
C ARG A 319 -16.75 5.64 -19.11
N GLN A 320 -16.05 6.71 -18.82
CA GLN A 320 -16.19 7.41 -17.55
C GLN A 320 -17.56 8.06 -17.43
N SER A 321 -18.23 7.81 -16.32
CA SER A 321 -19.47 8.50 -15.97
C SER A 321 -19.19 9.96 -15.60
N PRO A 322 -20.10 10.90 -15.95
CA PRO A 322 -19.95 12.29 -15.51
C PRO A 322 -19.92 12.39 -13.97
N ASN A 323 -18.93 13.10 -13.44
CA ASN A 323 -18.82 13.38 -12.01
C ASN A 323 -19.16 14.85 -11.74
N TYR A 324 -20.29 15.09 -11.12
CA TYR A 324 -20.81 16.43 -10.86
C TYR A 324 -20.31 17.06 -9.56
N LYS A 325 -19.47 16.41 -8.78
CA LYS A 325 -18.89 16.91 -7.51
C LYS A 325 -19.91 17.62 -6.63
N ILE A 326 -21.01 16.93 -6.30
CA ILE A 326 -22.10 17.51 -5.51
C ILE A 326 -21.60 17.84 -4.10
N GLY A 327 -21.79 19.09 -3.67
CA GLY A 327 -21.49 19.49 -2.29
C GLY A 327 -22.51 18.91 -1.32
N LYS A 328 -22.02 18.03 -0.40
CA LYS A 328 -22.84 17.40 0.62
C LYS A 328 -22.95 18.29 1.85
N LEU A 329 -24.09 18.25 2.52
CA LEU A 329 -24.36 19.10 3.69
C LEU A 329 -24.18 18.37 5.03
N GLY A 330 -24.00 17.06 5.02
CA GLY A 330 -23.86 16.24 6.23
C GLY A 330 -25.16 16.18 7.05
N ILE A 331 -26.30 16.19 6.37
CA ILE A 331 -27.65 16.14 6.97
C ILE A 331 -28.59 15.26 6.16
N ASP A 332 -29.61 14.72 6.85
CA ASP A 332 -30.78 14.18 6.19
C ASP A 332 -31.88 15.24 6.20
N TYR A 333 -32.60 15.41 5.10
CA TYR A 333 -33.63 16.39 5.00
C TYR A 333 -34.82 15.88 4.16
N ARG A 334 -35.99 16.45 4.41
CA ARG A 334 -37.24 16.10 3.75
C ARG A 334 -37.99 17.36 3.34
N TYR A 335 -38.56 17.35 2.11
CA TYR A 335 -39.41 18.47 1.68
C TYR A 335 -40.64 18.61 2.54
N ASN A 336 -40.83 19.78 3.14
CA ASN A 336 -42.04 20.14 3.92
C ASN A 336 -42.92 21.08 3.09
N ALA A 337 -44.01 20.53 2.54
CA ALA A 337 -44.89 21.30 1.65
C ALA A 337 -45.60 22.47 2.37
N ARG A 338 -45.90 22.33 3.65
CA ARG A 338 -46.57 23.41 4.44
C ARG A 338 -45.62 24.59 4.65
N LYS A 339 -44.36 24.28 4.96
CA LYS A 339 -43.33 25.28 5.21
C LYS A 339 -42.56 25.70 3.94
N LYS A 340 -42.89 25.13 2.78
CA LYS A 340 -42.29 25.42 1.46
C LYS A 340 -40.75 25.45 1.55
N GLY A 341 -40.12 24.35 1.99
CA GLY A 341 -38.68 24.22 2.18
C GLY A 341 -38.29 22.82 2.60
N TYR A 342 -36.98 22.60 2.82
CA TYR A 342 -36.48 21.30 3.26
C TYR A 342 -36.20 21.31 4.75
N GLU A 343 -36.93 20.49 5.48
CA GLU A 343 -36.77 20.28 6.92
C GLU A 343 -35.55 19.39 7.19
N ILE A 344 -34.63 19.87 8.00
CA ILE A 344 -33.51 19.10 8.51
C ILE A 344 -34.05 18.04 9.46
N VAL A 345 -34.00 16.77 9.04
CA VAL A 345 -34.51 15.63 9.82
C VAL A 345 -33.44 15.13 10.78
N ARG A 346 -32.19 15.11 10.33
CA ARG A 346 -31.04 14.63 11.11
C ARG A 346 -29.78 15.41 10.72
N ILE A 347 -28.97 15.75 11.69
CA ILE A 347 -27.64 16.29 11.50
C ILE A 347 -26.65 15.18 11.84
N LEU A 348 -25.81 14.79 10.89
CA LEU A 348 -24.80 13.77 11.12
C LEU A 348 -23.78 14.28 12.15
N LYS A 349 -23.68 13.62 13.28
CA LYS A 349 -22.69 13.95 14.31
C LYS A 349 -21.27 13.70 13.78
N GLY A 350 -21.08 12.58 13.10
CA GLY A 350 -19.81 12.20 12.48
C GLY A 350 -18.70 12.03 13.50
N ASP A 351 -17.48 12.28 13.07
CA ASP A 351 -16.29 12.15 13.91
C ASP A 351 -15.94 13.47 14.60
N HIS A 352 -16.05 13.50 15.93
CA HIS A 352 -15.71 14.71 16.70
C HIS A 352 -14.21 15.02 16.71
N TRP A 353 -13.36 14.06 16.38
CA TRP A 353 -11.89 14.23 16.35
C TRP A 353 -11.37 14.70 15.00
N LEU A 354 -12.15 14.47 13.92
CA LEU A 354 -11.79 14.81 12.54
C LEU A 354 -12.87 15.73 11.95
N SER A 355 -12.56 17.01 11.83
CA SER A 355 -13.53 18.03 11.39
C SER A 355 -14.08 17.80 9.98
N GLU A 356 -13.30 17.18 9.09
CA GLU A 356 -13.70 16.80 7.73
C GLU A 356 -14.72 15.65 7.70
N ASN A 357 -14.78 14.85 8.77
CA ASN A 357 -15.66 13.68 8.89
C ASN A 357 -16.87 13.95 9.78
N ARG A 358 -17.28 15.19 9.96
CA ARG A 358 -18.51 15.59 10.65
C ARG A 358 -19.33 16.57 9.84
N SER A 359 -20.62 16.66 10.12
CA SER A 359 -21.47 17.66 9.49
C SER A 359 -20.97 19.08 9.72
N PRO A 360 -20.91 19.94 8.69
CA PRO A 360 -20.60 21.35 8.86
C PRO A 360 -21.55 22.10 9.83
N PHE A 361 -22.77 21.59 10.02
CA PHE A 361 -23.71 22.12 11.01
C PHE A 361 -23.25 21.92 12.46
N MET A 362 -22.34 20.98 12.70
CA MET A 362 -21.74 20.74 14.02
C MET A 362 -20.63 21.73 14.38
N ASN A 363 -20.27 22.65 13.47
CA ASN A 363 -19.28 23.68 13.78
C ASN A 363 -19.79 24.65 14.82
N PRO A 364 -18.94 25.09 15.75
CA PRO A 364 -19.32 26.07 16.77
C PRO A 364 -19.92 27.33 16.14
N GLY A 365 -20.99 27.86 16.73
CA GLY A 365 -21.66 29.08 16.26
C GLY A 365 -22.70 28.91 15.17
N MET A 366 -22.89 27.71 14.61
CA MET A 366 -23.94 27.48 13.60
C MET A 366 -25.34 27.69 14.14
N ASN A 367 -25.61 27.19 15.37
CA ASN A 367 -26.92 27.32 16.05
C ASN A 367 -28.12 26.99 15.16
N VAL A 368 -27.98 25.97 14.31
CA VAL A 368 -29.04 25.35 13.51
C VAL A 368 -29.21 23.93 14.00
N SER A 369 -30.40 23.49 14.24
CA SER A 369 -30.72 22.15 14.77
C SER A 369 -31.71 21.42 13.87
N GLU A 370 -31.98 20.18 14.20
CA GLU A 370 -33.01 19.39 13.57
C GLU A 370 -34.38 20.09 13.69
N GLY A 371 -35.21 19.94 12.69
CA GLY A 371 -36.48 20.64 12.55
C GLY A 371 -36.42 22.02 11.88
N TRP A 372 -35.20 22.59 11.70
CA TRP A 372 -35.04 23.83 10.92
C TRP A 372 -35.31 23.58 9.44
N ILE A 373 -35.70 24.64 8.72
CA ILE A 373 -36.13 24.56 7.33
C ILE A 373 -35.14 25.32 6.45
N ILE A 374 -34.54 24.63 5.49
CA ILE A 374 -33.74 25.24 4.44
C ILE A 374 -34.70 25.87 3.42
N LYS A 375 -34.57 27.19 3.20
CA LYS A 375 -35.40 28.00 2.29
C LYS A 375 -34.69 28.31 0.98
N ALA A 376 -33.40 28.54 1.02
CA ALA A 376 -32.59 28.86 -0.15
C ALA A 376 -31.16 28.39 0.02
N VAL A 377 -30.48 28.16 -1.11
CA VAL A 377 -29.02 27.93 -1.21
C VAL A 377 -28.44 29.01 -2.12
N ASN A 378 -27.45 29.76 -1.66
CA ASN A 378 -26.83 30.87 -2.38
C ASN A 378 -27.86 31.87 -2.93
N GLY A 379 -28.90 32.17 -2.16
CA GLY A 379 -29.99 33.06 -2.54
C GLY A 379 -31.05 32.46 -3.50
N ILE A 380 -30.82 31.24 -4.00
CA ILE A 380 -31.76 30.56 -4.90
C ILE A 380 -32.76 29.74 -4.04
N PRO A 381 -34.08 30.01 -4.14
CA PRO A 381 -35.08 29.29 -3.37
C PRO A 381 -35.12 27.79 -3.68
N VAL A 382 -35.23 26.97 -2.64
CA VAL A 382 -35.46 25.52 -2.80
C VAL A 382 -36.97 25.27 -3.06
N THR A 383 -37.27 24.29 -3.89
CA THR A 383 -38.62 23.84 -4.21
C THR A 383 -38.69 22.31 -4.19
N LYS A 384 -39.88 21.73 -4.32
CA LYS A 384 -40.00 20.27 -4.44
C LYS A 384 -39.20 19.68 -5.59
N THR A 385 -39.02 20.41 -6.70
CA THR A 385 -38.26 20.00 -7.89
C THR A 385 -36.83 20.55 -7.94
N THR A 386 -36.49 21.40 -6.99
CA THR A 386 -35.14 21.98 -6.86
C THR A 386 -34.61 21.76 -5.43
N PRO A 387 -34.19 20.51 -5.10
CA PRO A 387 -33.67 20.20 -3.78
C PRO A 387 -32.27 20.84 -3.58
N PRO A 388 -31.79 20.90 -2.34
CA PRO A 388 -30.48 21.45 -2.01
C PRO A 388 -29.35 20.86 -2.85
N GLU A 389 -29.32 19.55 -3.11
CA GLU A 389 -28.26 18.88 -3.91
C GLU A 389 -28.17 19.43 -5.33
N ARG A 390 -29.30 19.83 -5.91
CA ARG A 390 -29.29 20.45 -7.24
C ARG A 390 -28.62 21.81 -7.23
N LEU A 391 -28.71 22.52 -6.13
CA LEU A 391 -28.13 23.86 -5.94
C LEU A 391 -26.68 23.82 -5.43
N THR A 392 -26.22 22.65 -4.94
CA THR A 392 -24.82 22.42 -4.56
C THR A 392 -24.03 21.63 -5.60
N LEU A 393 -24.58 21.50 -6.81
CA LEU A 393 -23.90 20.88 -7.94
C LEU A 393 -22.55 21.56 -8.24
N ASN A 394 -21.49 20.79 -8.36
CA ASN A 394 -20.10 21.25 -8.55
C ASN A 394 -19.55 22.17 -7.43
N LEU A 395 -20.17 22.13 -6.24
CA LEU A 395 -19.73 22.91 -5.09
C LEU A 395 -19.12 22.07 -3.98
N ALA A 396 -18.69 20.83 -4.25
CA ALA A 396 -18.04 19.97 -3.27
C ALA A 396 -16.76 20.65 -2.68
N GLY A 397 -16.73 20.78 -1.36
CA GLY A 397 -15.63 21.43 -0.63
C GLY A 397 -15.64 22.97 -0.70
N GLN A 398 -16.67 23.57 -1.29
CA GLN A 398 -16.80 25.03 -1.38
C GLN A 398 -17.78 25.56 -0.33
N GLN A 399 -17.66 26.85 -0.01
CA GLN A 399 -18.59 27.52 0.89
C GLN A 399 -19.91 27.82 0.19
N VAL A 400 -21.01 27.58 0.90
CA VAL A 400 -22.36 27.94 0.47
C VAL A 400 -23.09 28.70 1.57
N GLN A 401 -24.02 29.54 1.15
CA GLN A 401 -24.93 30.24 2.04
C GLN A 401 -26.29 29.54 2.06
N LEU A 402 -26.78 29.21 3.23
CA LEU A 402 -28.11 28.64 3.41
C LEU A 402 -29.01 29.64 4.15
N SER A 403 -30.15 30.00 3.54
CA SER A 403 -31.20 30.69 4.25
C SER A 403 -32.05 29.66 4.99
N VAL A 404 -32.13 29.76 6.30
CA VAL A 404 -32.81 28.80 7.17
C VAL A 404 -33.79 29.49 8.09
N THR A 405 -34.90 28.80 8.40
CA THR A 405 -35.96 29.28 9.31
C THR A 405 -36.14 28.26 10.44
N SER A 406 -36.29 28.76 11.67
CA SER A 406 -36.53 27.91 12.84
C SER A 406 -37.84 27.13 12.73
N PRO A 407 -38.02 26.02 13.50
CA PRO A 407 -39.19 25.15 13.44
C PRO A 407 -40.51 25.90 13.67
N ASN A 408 -40.52 26.93 14.53
CA ASN A 408 -41.67 27.77 14.84
C ASN A 408 -41.88 28.97 13.91
N GLY A 409 -40.95 29.15 12.92
CA GLY A 409 -41.02 30.25 11.95
C GLY A 409 -40.68 31.64 12.50
N LYS A 410 -40.19 31.75 13.74
CA LYS A 410 -39.93 33.05 14.39
C LYS A 410 -38.54 33.59 14.14
N GLU A 411 -37.60 32.72 13.83
CA GLU A 411 -36.21 33.07 13.57
C GLU A 411 -35.83 32.70 12.14
N GLU A 412 -35.28 33.65 11.40
CA GLU A 412 -34.73 33.47 10.08
C GLU A 412 -33.29 33.93 10.10
N LYS A 413 -32.39 33.16 9.49
CA LYS A 413 -30.98 33.55 9.37
C LYS A 413 -30.33 32.96 8.12
N VAL A 414 -29.22 33.56 7.74
CA VAL A 414 -28.32 33.03 6.71
C VAL A 414 -27.10 32.48 7.40
N VAL A 415 -26.80 31.23 7.16
CA VAL A 415 -25.57 30.59 7.64
C VAL A 415 -24.66 30.28 6.47
N THR A 416 -23.36 30.51 6.65
CA THR A 416 -22.34 30.15 5.66
C THR A 416 -21.56 28.94 6.19
N LEU A 417 -21.46 27.90 5.37
CA LEU A 417 -20.76 26.68 5.75
C LEU A 417 -20.05 26.07 4.53
N PRO A 418 -18.93 25.37 4.74
CA PRO A 418 -18.32 24.56 3.69
C PRO A 418 -19.17 23.33 3.40
N THR A 419 -19.33 22.96 2.15
CA THR A 419 -19.89 21.66 1.79
C THR A 419 -18.86 20.57 1.96
N MET A 420 -19.29 19.37 2.29
CA MET A 420 -18.43 18.18 2.30
C MET A 420 -18.21 17.69 0.86
N LYS A 421 -17.03 17.14 0.59
CA LYS A 421 -16.75 16.45 -0.68
C LYS A 421 -17.43 15.09 -0.73
N ASP A 422 -17.44 14.41 0.42
CA ASP A 422 -18.07 13.12 0.66
C ASP A 422 -18.59 13.10 2.11
N GLU A 423 -19.66 12.39 2.36
CA GLU A 423 -20.24 12.23 3.70
C GLU A 423 -20.23 10.76 4.19
N THR A 424 -19.59 9.87 3.44
CA THR A 424 -19.51 8.43 3.74
C THR A 424 -18.91 8.19 5.13
N GLN A 425 -17.79 8.81 5.43
CA GLN A 425 -17.12 8.66 6.73
C GLN A 425 -17.94 9.28 7.88
N ALA A 426 -18.61 10.40 7.63
CA ALA A 426 -19.49 10.99 8.64
C ALA A 426 -20.69 10.09 8.94
N ARG A 427 -21.29 9.48 7.90
CA ARG A 427 -22.40 8.51 8.05
C ARG A 427 -21.96 7.23 8.73
N TYR A 428 -20.81 6.71 8.33
CA TYR A 428 -20.20 5.54 8.96
C TYR A 428 -20.01 5.78 10.47
N ARG A 429 -19.37 6.86 10.85
CA ARG A 429 -19.13 7.19 12.26
C ARG A 429 -20.43 7.35 13.04
N ASP A 430 -21.39 8.06 12.47
CA ASP A 430 -22.69 8.27 13.11
C ASP A 430 -23.45 6.95 13.33
N TRP A 431 -23.30 6.00 12.40
CA TRP A 431 -23.85 4.66 12.52
C TRP A 431 -23.15 3.83 13.60
N VAL A 432 -21.81 3.83 13.64
CA VAL A 432 -21.02 3.11 14.66
C VAL A 432 -21.35 3.63 16.06
N GLU A 433 -21.36 4.95 16.26
CA GLU A 433 -21.69 5.54 17.57
C GLU A 433 -23.12 5.24 17.99
N SER A 434 -24.05 5.27 17.06
CA SER A 434 -25.45 4.92 17.36
C SER A 434 -25.60 3.47 17.80
N ASN A 435 -24.88 2.53 17.18
CA ASN A 435 -24.87 1.13 17.58
C ASN A 435 -24.22 0.95 18.95
N ARG A 436 -23.12 1.65 19.22
CA ARG A 436 -22.42 1.60 20.51
C ARG A 436 -23.33 2.13 21.63
N GLU A 437 -23.97 3.29 21.43
CA GLU A 437 -24.95 3.83 22.37
C GLU A 437 -26.12 2.85 22.60
N TYR A 438 -26.59 2.19 21.53
CA TYR A 438 -27.67 1.20 21.65
C TYR A 438 -27.23 0.01 22.51
N VAL A 439 -26.05 -0.57 22.25
CA VAL A 439 -25.54 -1.72 23.03
C VAL A 439 -25.34 -1.34 24.50
N HIS A 440 -24.74 -0.18 24.78
CA HIS A 440 -24.55 0.30 26.16
C HIS A 440 -25.89 0.50 26.88
N ASN A 441 -26.87 1.16 26.23
CA ASN A 441 -28.20 1.40 26.83
C ASN A 441 -28.96 0.12 27.05
N ALA A 442 -29.03 -0.77 26.06
CA ALA A 442 -29.77 -2.03 26.14
C ALA A 442 -29.18 -2.97 27.20
N SER A 443 -27.86 -2.99 27.35
CA SER A 443 -27.15 -3.80 28.34
C SER A 443 -27.00 -3.12 29.72
N LYS A 444 -27.43 -1.87 29.86
CA LYS A 444 -27.23 -1.04 31.06
C LYS A 444 -25.71 -0.88 31.38
N GLY A 445 -24.91 -0.69 30.35
CA GLY A 445 -23.47 -0.52 30.45
C GLY A 445 -22.67 -1.80 30.71
N LYS A 446 -23.27 -2.99 30.56
CA LYS A 446 -22.58 -4.27 30.80
C LYS A 446 -21.78 -4.76 29.60
N LEU A 447 -22.18 -4.41 28.38
CA LEU A 447 -21.55 -4.86 27.15
C LEU A 447 -20.83 -3.71 26.47
N GLY A 448 -19.58 -3.97 26.06
CA GLY A 448 -18.81 -3.13 25.16
C GLY A 448 -19.15 -3.44 23.69
N TYR A 449 -18.81 -2.53 22.78
CA TYR A 449 -19.06 -2.64 21.36
C TYR A 449 -17.88 -2.14 20.52
N LEU A 450 -17.51 -2.94 19.50
CA LEU A 450 -16.52 -2.59 18.49
C LEU A 450 -17.12 -2.84 17.11
N HIS A 451 -16.84 -1.97 16.15
CA HIS A 451 -17.07 -2.24 14.73
C HIS A 451 -15.76 -2.24 13.96
N LEU A 452 -15.59 -3.21 13.06
CA LEU A 452 -14.42 -3.40 12.22
C LEU A 452 -14.86 -3.34 10.75
N PRO A 453 -14.59 -2.23 10.02
CA PRO A 453 -15.06 -2.06 8.64
C PRO A 453 -14.28 -2.92 7.64
N ASP A 454 -13.04 -3.25 7.97
CA ASP A 454 -12.15 -4.11 7.19
C ASP A 454 -11.16 -4.83 8.11
N MET A 455 -10.39 -5.74 7.54
CA MET A 455 -9.22 -6.35 8.21
C MET A 455 -7.92 -5.74 7.66
N GLN A 456 -7.91 -4.42 7.46
CA GLN A 456 -6.77 -3.64 6.99
C GLN A 456 -6.47 -2.48 7.95
N LYS A 457 -5.99 -1.38 7.41
CA LYS A 457 -5.60 -0.19 8.17
C LYS A 457 -6.77 0.43 8.93
N ASP A 458 -7.92 0.55 8.29
CA ASP A 458 -9.07 1.25 8.88
C ASP A 458 -9.70 0.40 10.01
N GLY A 459 -9.82 -0.91 9.81
CA GLY A 459 -10.26 -1.81 10.87
C GLY A 459 -9.30 -1.86 12.06
N LEU A 460 -7.99 -1.81 11.81
CA LEU A 460 -7.00 -1.74 12.89
C LEU A 460 -7.10 -0.42 13.67
N ILE A 461 -7.32 0.70 12.98
CA ILE A 461 -7.55 2.02 13.61
C ILE A 461 -8.83 1.99 14.46
N GLU A 462 -9.93 1.47 13.91
CA GLU A 462 -11.21 1.38 14.63
C GLU A 462 -11.12 0.46 15.85
N PHE A 463 -10.41 -0.66 15.72
CA PHE A 463 -10.13 -1.53 16.86
C PHE A 463 -9.42 -0.78 17.99
N HIS A 464 -8.31 -0.13 17.69
CA HIS A 464 -7.54 0.58 18.73
C HIS A 464 -8.25 1.83 19.27
N ARG A 465 -9.16 2.40 18.49
CA ARG A 465 -9.97 3.54 18.91
C ARG A 465 -10.84 3.24 20.12
N TYR A 466 -11.41 2.04 20.17
CA TYR A 466 -12.39 1.67 21.20
C TYR A 466 -11.98 0.52 22.09
N PHE A 467 -11.14 -0.39 21.64
CA PHE A 467 -10.84 -1.63 22.35
C PHE A 467 -10.44 -1.38 23.81
N LEU A 468 -9.57 -0.41 24.06
CA LEU A 468 -9.11 -0.10 25.43
C LEU A 468 -10.23 0.46 26.32
N ALA A 469 -11.21 1.13 25.74
CA ALA A 469 -12.35 1.67 26.48
C ALA A 469 -13.45 0.62 26.71
N GLU A 470 -13.53 -0.39 25.85
CA GLU A 470 -14.64 -1.37 25.83
C GLU A 470 -14.25 -2.73 26.44
N VAL A 471 -12.95 -3.04 26.55
CA VAL A 471 -12.43 -4.37 26.93
C VAL A 471 -12.74 -4.78 28.37
N ASP A 472 -13.04 -3.83 29.25
CA ASP A 472 -13.34 -4.03 30.67
C ASP A 472 -14.83 -4.17 30.99
N HIS A 473 -15.71 -4.18 29.97
CA HIS A 473 -17.11 -4.53 30.15
C HIS A 473 -17.28 -6.02 30.44
N GLU A 474 -18.41 -6.39 31.08
CA GLU A 474 -18.75 -7.79 31.41
C GLU A 474 -18.82 -8.71 30.19
N GLY A 475 -18.96 -8.18 28.98
CA GLY A 475 -18.87 -8.88 27.69
C GLY A 475 -18.65 -7.89 26.56
N LEU A 476 -18.29 -8.40 25.37
CA LEU A 476 -17.94 -7.58 24.21
C LEU A 476 -18.70 -8.03 22.96
N VAL A 477 -19.29 -7.09 22.26
CA VAL A 477 -19.88 -7.27 20.93
C VAL A 477 -18.88 -6.79 19.89
N ILE A 478 -18.48 -7.67 18.99
CA ILE A 478 -17.58 -7.39 17.86
C ILE A 478 -18.43 -7.45 16.60
N ASP A 479 -18.58 -6.32 15.94
CA ASP A 479 -19.41 -6.17 14.76
C ASP A 479 -18.53 -6.11 13.51
N VAL A 480 -18.58 -7.13 12.67
CA VAL A 480 -17.87 -7.23 11.39
C VAL A 480 -18.82 -7.15 10.20
N ARG A 481 -20.03 -6.64 10.38
CA ARG A 481 -20.96 -6.44 9.26
C ARG A 481 -20.35 -5.53 8.22
N SER A 482 -20.50 -5.92 6.95
CA SER A 482 -19.92 -5.24 5.79
C SER A 482 -18.39 -5.12 5.83
N ASN A 483 -17.69 -6.04 6.52
CA ASN A 483 -16.23 -6.06 6.57
C ASN A 483 -15.66 -6.52 5.22
N GLY A 484 -14.87 -5.67 4.57
CA GLY A 484 -14.28 -5.92 3.25
C GLY A 484 -13.10 -6.89 3.24
N GLY A 485 -12.71 -7.48 4.40
CA GLY A 485 -11.54 -8.36 4.52
C GLY A 485 -10.22 -7.62 4.61
N GLY A 486 -9.12 -8.35 4.49
CA GLY A 486 -7.76 -7.82 4.59
C GLY A 486 -6.76 -8.86 5.07
N SER A 487 -5.89 -8.49 6.04
CA SER A 487 -4.82 -9.37 6.54
C SER A 487 -4.41 -9.12 7.99
N VAL A 488 -5.18 -8.33 8.76
CA VAL A 488 -4.84 -7.99 10.16
C VAL A 488 -5.62 -8.79 11.20
N SER A 489 -6.49 -9.70 10.82
CA SER A 489 -7.26 -10.57 11.72
C SER A 489 -6.39 -11.24 12.77
N GLY A 490 -5.20 -11.75 12.39
CA GLY A 490 -4.25 -12.35 13.32
C GLY A 490 -3.77 -11.40 14.42
N LEU A 491 -3.61 -10.10 14.14
CA LEU A 491 -3.23 -9.08 15.13
C LEU A 491 -4.38 -8.82 16.11
N LEU A 492 -5.61 -8.76 15.60
CA LEU A 492 -6.81 -8.55 16.41
C LEU A 492 -7.08 -9.76 17.31
N LEU A 493 -7.01 -10.97 16.75
CA LEU A 493 -7.19 -12.21 17.50
C LEU A 493 -6.16 -12.40 18.61
N GLN A 494 -4.91 -11.98 18.42
CA GLN A 494 -3.90 -11.98 19.49
C GLN A 494 -4.33 -11.17 20.72
N LYS A 495 -5.07 -10.08 20.53
CA LYS A 495 -5.60 -9.27 21.64
C LYS A 495 -6.88 -9.89 22.22
N LEU A 496 -7.80 -10.28 21.35
CA LEU A 496 -9.10 -10.83 21.76
C LEU A 496 -8.99 -12.19 22.44
N ALA A 497 -8.04 -13.03 22.04
CA ALA A 497 -7.83 -14.36 22.65
C ALA A 497 -7.05 -14.34 23.98
N ARG A 498 -6.59 -13.17 24.44
CA ARG A 498 -5.91 -13.06 25.75
C ARG A 498 -6.84 -13.44 26.87
N LYS A 499 -6.30 -14.10 27.88
CA LYS A 499 -7.04 -14.50 29.08
C LYS A 499 -6.47 -13.78 30.31
N ARG A 500 -7.32 -13.29 31.18
CA ARG A 500 -6.93 -12.77 32.47
C ARG A 500 -6.46 -13.91 33.37
N ILE A 501 -5.19 -13.95 33.72
CA ILE A 501 -4.59 -14.98 34.58
C ILE A 501 -4.27 -14.46 35.97
N GLY A 502 -4.39 -13.18 36.19
CA GLY A 502 -4.16 -12.50 37.46
C GLY A 502 -4.46 -11.01 37.35
N TYR A 503 -4.16 -10.29 38.41
CA TYR A 503 -4.31 -8.86 38.46
C TYR A 503 -3.14 -8.24 39.22
N ASP A 504 -2.60 -7.14 38.70
CA ASP A 504 -1.69 -6.25 39.42
C ASP A 504 -2.46 -5.12 40.05
N LYS A 505 -2.17 -4.80 41.30
CA LYS A 505 -2.78 -3.68 41.99
C LYS A 505 -1.73 -2.82 42.65
N THR A 506 -1.69 -1.57 42.26
CA THR A 506 -0.89 -0.56 42.96
C THR A 506 -1.74 0.15 44.02
N ARG A 507 -1.09 0.94 44.85
CA ARG A 507 -1.78 1.64 45.94
C ARG A 507 -2.82 2.66 45.45
N TRP A 508 -2.60 3.23 44.27
CA TRP A 508 -3.32 4.43 43.78
C TRP A 508 -4.20 4.18 42.56
N TRP A 509 -4.10 3.02 41.94
CA TRP A 509 -4.84 2.67 40.73
C TRP A 509 -5.75 1.48 40.95
N ASP A 510 -6.73 1.33 40.10
CA ASP A 510 -7.54 0.13 40.03
C ASP A 510 -6.69 -1.09 39.65
N ALA A 511 -7.23 -2.27 39.92
CA ALA A 511 -6.55 -3.51 39.55
C ALA A 511 -6.45 -3.62 38.02
N ASN A 512 -5.23 -3.80 37.52
CA ASN A 512 -4.95 -3.99 36.10
C ASN A 512 -4.88 -5.49 35.78
N PRO A 513 -5.56 -5.98 34.71
CA PRO A 513 -5.49 -7.39 34.37
C PRO A 513 -4.10 -7.80 33.88
N TYR A 514 -3.66 -8.96 34.29
CA TYR A 514 -2.54 -9.67 33.71
C TYR A 514 -3.08 -10.87 32.93
N MET A 515 -2.94 -10.99 31.68
CA MET A 515 -2.30 -10.22 30.60
C MET A 515 -2.99 -8.87 30.38
N ASP A 516 -2.19 -7.86 30.10
CA ASP A 516 -2.68 -6.51 29.81
C ASP A 516 -3.71 -6.51 28.69
N ASN A 517 -4.77 -5.73 28.87
CA ASN A 517 -5.83 -5.56 27.89
C ASN A 517 -6.52 -6.88 27.46
N ALA A 518 -6.52 -7.90 28.33
CA ALA A 518 -7.29 -9.11 28.07
C ALA A 518 -8.79 -8.84 28.28
N PRO A 519 -9.70 -9.33 27.41
CA PRO A 519 -11.14 -9.18 27.57
C PRO A 519 -11.62 -9.71 28.92
N MET A 520 -12.60 -9.05 29.53
CA MET A 520 -13.12 -9.42 30.84
C MET A 520 -14.07 -10.62 30.76
N GLY A 521 -14.92 -10.65 29.74
CA GLY A 521 -16.04 -11.58 29.64
C GLY A 521 -16.20 -12.22 28.27
N PRO A 522 -17.33 -12.88 28.04
CA PRO A 522 -17.65 -13.51 26.77
C PRO A 522 -17.74 -12.49 25.63
N MET A 523 -17.49 -12.96 24.43
CA MET A 523 -17.54 -12.17 23.20
C MET A 523 -18.56 -12.76 22.24
N VAL A 524 -19.26 -11.90 21.50
CA VAL A 524 -20.16 -12.28 20.41
C VAL A 524 -19.72 -11.51 19.16
N CYS A 525 -19.56 -12.25 18.06
CA CYS A 525 -19.31 -11.66 16.74
C CYS A 525 -20.62 -11.52 15.98
N ILE A 526 -20.85 -10.34 15.38
CA ILE A 526 -21.99 -10.07 14.49
C ILE A 526 -21.41 -9.92 13.08
N THR A 527 -21.96 -10.68 12.13
CA THR A 527 -21.58 -10.63 10.71
C THR A 527 -22.83 -10.49 9.83
N ASP A 528 -22.64 -10.26 8.54
CA ASP A 528 -23.70 -10.23 7.53
C ASP A 528 -23.20 -10.82 6.20
N GLU A 529 -24.08 -10.87 5.20
CA GLU A 529 -23.77 -11.37 3.85
C GLU A 529 -22.79 -10.51 3.05
N HIS A 530 -22.40 -9.35 3.57
CA HIS A 530 -21.44 -8.44 2.96
C HIS A 530 -20.06 -8.53 3.59
N ALA A 531 -19.91 -9.28 4.68
CA ALA A 531 -18.60 -9.62 5.20
C ALA A 531 -17.93 -10.62 4.25
N GLY A 532 -16.64 -10.44 3.98
CA GLY A 532 -15.93 -11.31 3.04
C GLY A 532 -14.44 -11.40 3.30
N SER A 533 -13.81 -12.42 2.68
CA SER A 533 -12.37 -12.69 2.81
C SER A 533 -11.97 -12.88 4.29
N ASP A 534 -10.94 -12.19 4.77
CA ASP A 534 -10.49 -12.22 6.18
C ASP A 534 -11.56 -11.69 7.17
N GLY A 535 -12.65 -11.08 6.64
CA GLY A 535 -13.75 -10.56 7.44
C GLY A 535 -14.77 -11.60 7.88
N ASP A 536 -14.85 -12.74 7.20
CA ASP A 536 -15.77 -13.84 7.52
C ASP A 536 -15.05 -15.09 8.08
N ILE A 537 -13.71 -15.03 8.18
CA ILE A 537 -12.86 -16.06 8.82
C ILE A 537 -12.69 -15.77 10.31
#